data_8a76e25cd476c08be6bc4729c80ea5f6
#
_entry.id   8a76e25cd476c08be6bc4729c80ea5f6
#
_cell.length_a   1.000
_cell.length_b   1.000
_cell.length_c   1.000
_cell.angle_alpha   90.00
_cell.angle_beta   90.00
_cell.angle_gamma   90.00
#
_symmetry.space_group_name_H-M   'P 1'
#
loop_
_entity.id
_entity.type
_entity.pdbx_description
1 polymer ?
#
loop_
_entity_poly.entity_id
_entity_poly.type
_entity_poly.pdbx_seq_one_letter_code
_entity_poly.pdbx_strand_id
1 'polypeptide(L)'
;MEHTHPALISREMFDKVQELLRRKGQRTNMQRVVSPMARKITCGHCGSMVVRRVGKSGYTVWVCHKHDRKASSCPNGRISEQSIHAAFLRMYHKLKANEGIILQPVLKQLASLTDALNRGNPAMLTINEAIAAAAEQNHNLSKLHTAGLLDAKTLAIRQAELNAKMTELRRQRRKLLCNDEIDEQVESVHRTVEVIQDGPDRLDSFDDALFALLVERIIAESQMTIRFQLYGGLEFTETLEER
;
A
#
# COMPACT_ATOMS: atom_id res chain seq x y z
N MET A 1 30.59 33.24 -27.86
CA MET A 1 30.98 32.45 -29.03
C MET A 1 29.73 32.20 -29.86
N GLU A 2 29.46 33.10 -30.81
CA GLU A 2 28.34 32.99 -31.74
C GLU A 2 28.92 32.64 -33.12
N HIS A 3 28.28 31.67 -33.81
CA HIS A 3 28.57 31.21 -35.18
C HIS A 3 29.79 30.30 -35.38
N THR A 4 29.79 29.13 -34.70
CA THR A 4 30.82 28.09 -34.97
C THR A 4 30.45 27.19 -36.16
N HIS A 5 29.21 27.14 -36.62
CA HIS A 5 28.76 26.34 -37.78
C HIS A 5 27.64 27.03 -38.58
N PRO A 6 27.53 26.83 -39.90
CA PRO A 6 26.38 27.31 -40.67
C PRO A 6 25.14 26.62 -40.18
N ALA A 7 24.05 27.38 -40.01
CA ALA A 7 22.76 26.87 -39.56
C ALA A 7 22.15 25.92 -40.61
N LEU A 8 21.81 24.68 -40.22
CA LEU A 8 21.18 23.68 -41.09
C LEU A 8 19.73 23.99 -41.41
N ILE A 9 19.05 24.81 -40.57
CA ILE A 9 17.67 25.26 -40.74
C ILE A 9 17.59 26.76 -40.44
N SER A 10 16.66 27.46 -41.10
CA SER A 10 16.42 28.88 -40.78
C SER A 10 15.83 29.05 -39.40
N ARG A 11 16.12 30.21 -38.76
CA ARG A 11 15.59 30.57 -37.46
C ARG A 11 14.05 30.54 -37.43
N GLU A 12 13.41 30.97 -38.48
CA GLU A 12 11.94 30.94 -38.63
C GLU A 12 11.39 29.48 -38.64
N MET A 13 12.09 28.56 -39.27
CA MET A 13 11.70 27.14 -39.29
C MET A 13 11.89 26.51 -37.92
N PHE A 14 12.99 26.85 -37.21
CA PHE A 14 13.22 26.39 -35.85
C PHE A 14 12.12 26.89 -34.90
N ASP A 15 11.78 28.17 -34.95
CA ASP A 15 10.74 28.77 -34.11
C ASP A 15 9.36 28.17 -34.39
N LYS A 16 9.02 27.91 -35.64
CA LYS A 16 7.78 27.18 -35.99
C LYS A 16 7.76 25.75 -35.42
N VAL A 17 8.86 25.05 -35.47
CA VAL A 17 8.95 23.68 -34.90
C VAL A 17 8.83 23.75 -33.39
N GLN A 18 9.49 24.71 -32.73
CA GLN A 18 9.38 24.90 -31.28
C GLN A 18 7.94 25.23 -30.87
N GLU A 19 7.24 26.07 -31.59
CA GLU A 19 5.83 26.40 -31.34
C GLU A 19 4.92 25.17 -31.54
N LEU A 20 5.14 24.37 -32.58
CA LEU A 20 4.42 23.11 -32.77
C LEU A 20 4.67 22.08 -31.66
N LEU A 21 5.90 21.97 -31.18
CA LEU A 21 6.27 21.10 -30.08
C LEU A 21 5.62 21.58 -28.78
N ARG A 22 5.60 22.89 -28.52
CA ARG A 22 4.93 23.49 -27.36
C ARG A 22 3.42 23.23 -27.38
N ARG A 23 2.78 23.41 -28.53
CA ARG A 23 1.33 23.10 -28.71
C ARG A 23 1.04 21.61 -28.55
N LYS A 24 1.91 20.72 -29.03
CA LYS A 24 1.81 19.27 -28.77
C LYS A 24 1.98 18.95 -27.29
N GLY A 25 2.96 19.55 -26.63
CA GLY A 25 3.19 19.37 -25.19
C GLY A 25 1.99 19.83 -24.35
N GLN A 26 1.33 20.94 -24.73
CA GLN A 26 0.13 21.43 -24.04
C GLN A 26 -1.08 20.49 -24.26
N ARG A 27 -1.23 19.86 -25.44
CA ARG A 27 -2.29 18.87 -25.68
C ARG A 27 -2.08 17.55 -24.94
N THR A 28 -0.85 17.19 -24.60
CA THR A 28 -0.54 15.99 -23.80
C THR A 28 -0.62 16.23 -22.30
N ASN A 29 -0.77 17.48 -21.85
CA ASN A 29 -0.92 17.87 -20.45
C ASN A 29 -2.39 17.91 -19.99
N MET A 30 -3.33 17.32 -20.72
CA MET A 30 -4.58 16.85 -20.12
C MET A 30 -4.18 15.88 -19.01
N GLN A 31 -4.60 16.19 -17.79
CA GLN A 31 -4.37 15.40 -16.60
C GLN A 31 -4.54 13.91 -16.97
N ARG A 32 -3.44 13.20 -17.10
CA ARG A 32 -3.47 11.75 -17.24
C ARG A 32 -4.04 11.24 -15.94
N VAL A 33 -5.30 10.91 -15.93
CA VAL A 33 -5.89 10.14 -14.82
C VAL A 33 -5.06 8.87 -14.74
N VAL A 34 -4.16 8.85 -13.76
CA VAL A 34 -3.30 7.68 -13.53
C VAL A 34 -4.19 6.65 -12.85
N SER A 35 -4.54 5.60 -13.56
CA SER A 35 -5.30 4.48 -12.99
C SER A 35 -4.55 3.95 -11.76
N PRO A 36 -5.24 3.67 -10.64
CA PRO A 36 -4.62 3.11 -9.43
C PRO A 36 -3.97 1.74 -9.68
N MET A 37 -4.34 1.06 -10.75
CA MET A 37 -3.74 -0.20 -11.21
C MET A 37 -2.44 0.00 -11.98
N ALA A 38 -2.08 1.25 -12.36
CA ALA A 38 -0.88 1.53 -13.13
C ALA A 38 0.38 1.06 -12.36
N ARG A 39 1.24 0.30 -13.04
CA ARG A 39 2.47 -0.31 -12.49
C ARG A 39 2.24 -1.41 -11.44
N LYS A 40 1.00 -1.70 -11.05
CA LYS A 40 0.69 -2.77 -10.10
C LYS A 40 0.46 -4.13 -10.77
N ILE A 41 0.26 -4.18 -12.09
CA ILE A 41 -0.06 -5.43 -12.80
C ILE A 41 1.18 -6.01 -13.48
N THR A 42 1.48 -7.27 -13.17
CA THR A 42 2.57 -8.05 -13.77
C THR A 42 2.02 -9.30 -14.46
N CYS A 43 2.69 -9.72 -15.52
CA CYS A 43 2.33 -10.94 -16.24
C CYS A 43 2.88 -12.17 -15.52
N GLY A 44 2.02 -13.10 -15.09
CA GLY A 44 2.40 -14.33 -14.42
C GLY A 44 3.22 -15.29 -15.30
N HIS A 45 3.06 -15.19 -16.63
CA HIS A 45 3.80 -16.06 -17.56
C HIS A 45 5.24 -15.59 -17.82
N CYS A 46 5.46 -14.28 -18.03
CA CYS A 46 6.77 -13.76 -18.44
C CYS A 46 7.38 -12.71 -17.51
N GLY A 47 6.73 -12.38 -16.40
CA GLY A 47 7.18 -11.39 -15.42
C GLY A 47 7.16 -9.92 -15.90
N SER A 48 6.79 -9.67 -17.16
CA SER A 48 6.78 -8.30 -17.69
C SER A 48 5.60 -7.50 -17.16
N MET A 49 5.76 -6.17 -17.09
CA MET A 49 4.64 -5.28 -16.74
C MET A 49 3.50 -5.43 -17.75
N VAL A 50 2.29 -5.32 -17.24
CA VAL A 50 1.07 -5.22 -18.03
C VAL A 50 0.73 -3.74 -18.19
N VAL A 51 0.51 -3.30 -19.43
CA VAL A 51 0.33 -1.89 -19.79
C VAL A 51 -1.11 -1.60 -20.19
N ARG A 52 -1.58 -0.42 -19.79
CA ARG A 52 -2.94 0.06 -20.11
C ARG A 52 -3.01 0.55 -21.55
N ARG A 53 -4.03 0.12 -22.29
CA ARG A 53 -4.34 0.57 -23.64
C ARG A 53 -5.81 1.00 -23.72
N VAL A 54 -6.03 2.19 -24.23
CA VAL A 54 -7.38 2.74 -24.46
C VAL A 54 -7.67 2.72 -25.96
N GLY A 55 -8.72 2.01 -26.34
CA GLY A 55 -9.19 1.95 -27.72
C GLY A 55 -9.90 3.23 -28.15
N LYS A 56 -10.14 3.40 -29.45
CA LYS A 56 -10.83 4.57 -30.02
C LYS A 56 -12.27 4.73 -29.49
N SER A 57 -12.91 3.63 -29.15
CA SER A 57 -14.27 3.58 -28.54
C SER A 57 -14.30 3.84 -27.03
N GLY A 58 -13.17 4.19 -26.39
CA GLY A 58 -13.08 4.35 -24.95
C GLY A 58 -12.89 3.04 -24.19
N TYR A 59 -12.96 1.89 -24.84
CA TYR A 59 -12.73 0.59 -24.23
C TYR A 59 -11.28 0.46 -23.76
N THR A 60 -11.11 0.12 -22.50
CA THR A 60 -9.79 0.03 -21.86
C THR A 60 -9.41 -1.43 -21.61
N VAL A 61 -8.21 -1.78 -22.01
CA VAL A 61 -7.61 -3.10 -21.79
C VAL A 61 -6.23 -2.99 -21.16
N TRP A 62 -5.87 -4.03 -20.47
CA TRP A 62 -4.55 -4.28 -19.94
C TRP A 62 -3.89 -5.41 -20.72
N VAL A 63 -2.68 -5.20 -21.22
CA VAL A 63 -1.98 -6.14 -22.09
C VAL A 63 -0.54 -6.32 -21.63
N CYS A 64 -0.04 -7.55 -21.63
CA CYS A 64 1.36 -7.83 -21.36
C CYS A 64 2.26 -7.05 -22.32
N HIS A 65 3.25 -6.32 -21.81
CA HIS A 65 4.14 -5.49 -22.64
C HIS A 65 4.87 -6.30 -23.72
N LYS A 66 5.29 -7.54 -23.44
CA LYS A 66 5.91 -8.40 -24.46
C LYS A 66 4.90 -8.83 -25.51
N HIS A 67 3.67 -9.19 -25.12
CA HIS A 67 2.60 -9.55 -26.05
C HIS A 67 2.20 -8.36 -26.94
N ASP A 68 2.10 -7.16 -26.35
CA ASP A 68 1.73 -5.92 -27.07
C ASP A 68 2.74 -5.56 -28.16
N ARG A 69 4.04 -5.85 -27.94
CA ARG A 69 5.09 -5.64 -28.95
C ARG A 69 5.11 -6.73 -30.02
N LYS A 70 4.93 -7.99 -29.63
CA LYS A 70 4.89 -9.14 -30.52
C LYS A 70 4.06 -10.25 -29.86
N ALA A 71 2.89 -10.55 -30.46
CA ALA A 71 1.93 -11.49 -29.87
C ALA A 71 2.51 -12.89 -29.58
N SER A 72 3.45 -13.36 -30.39
CA SER A 72 4.13 -14.64 -30.18
C SER A 72 5.12 -14.66 -28.99
N SER A 73 5.45 -13.49 -28.40
CA SER A 73 6.43 -13.39 -27.32
C SER A 73 5.87 -13.73 -25.95
N CYS A 74 4.55 -13.76 -25.79
CA CYS A 74 3.88 -14.14 -24.57
C CYS A 74 2.44 -14.56 -24.87
N PRO A 75 1.95 -15.71 -24.35
CA PRO A 75 0.57 -16.15 -24.59
C PRO A 75 -0.46 -15.29 -23.85
N ASN A 76 -0.03 -14.54 -22.82
CA ASN A 76 -0.92 -13.72 -22.00
C ASN A 76 -1.33 -12.45 -22.78
N GLY A 77 -2.55 -12.44 -23.28
CA GLY A 77 -3.07 -11.43 -24.15
C GLY A 77 -3.68 -10.22 -23.44
N ARG A 78 -4.87 -9.83 -23.86
CA ARG A 78 -5.58 -8.65 -23.38
C ARG A 78 -6.58 -9.00 -22.29
N ILE A 79 -6.64 -8.21 -21.24
CA ILE A 79 -7.60 -8.30 -20.14
C ILE A 79 -8.40 -7.01 -20.10
N SER A 80 -9.72 -7.10 -20.02
CA SER A 80 -10.60 -5.93 -19.87
C SER A 80 -10.38 -5.26 -18.52
N GLU A 81 -10.32 -3.92 -18.47
CA GLU A 81 -10.28 -3.17 -17.22
C GLU A 81 -11.53 -3.45 -16.37
N GLN A 82 -12.69 -3.54 -17.00
CA GLN A 82 -13.95 -3.85 -16.31
C GLN A 82 -13.96 -5.24 -15.67
N SER A 83 -13.35 -6.24 -16.34
CA SER A 83 -13.23 -7.59 -15.77
C SER A 83 -12.34 -7.61 -14.51
N ILE A 84 -11.27 -6.80 -14.50
CA ILE A 84 -10.42 -6.63 -13.32
C ILE A 84 -11.20 -5.94 -12.19
N HIS A 85 -11.97 -4.88 -12.49
CA HIS A 85 -12.82 -4.21 -11.52
C HIS A 85 -13.85 -5.17 -10.90
N ALA A 86 -14.54 -5.95 -11.74
CA ALA A 86 -15.50 -6.95 -11.28
C ALA A 86 -14.84 -8.03 -10.39
N ALA A 87 -13.64 -8.48 -10.75
CA ALA A 87 -12.89 -9.44 -9.96
C ALA A 87 -12.48 -8.85 -8.59
N PHE A 88 -12.06 -7.58 -8.55
CA PHE A 88 -11.76 -6.89 -7.29
C PHE A 88 -13.00 -6.81 -6.38
N LEU A 89 -14.16 -6.46 -6.93
CA LEU A 89 -15.42 -6.41 -6.17
C LEU A 89 -15.76 -7.78 -5.58
N ARG A 90 -15.65 -8.87 -6.38
CA ARG A 90 -15.91 -10.23 -5.88
C ARG A 90 -14.94 -10.62 -4.77
N MET A 91 -13.64 -10.34 -4.94
CA MET A 91 -12.62 -10.58 -3.92
C MET A 91 -12.97 -9.84 -2.62
N TYR A 92 -13.28 -8.55 -2.72
CA TYR A 92 -13.63 -7.72 -1.56
C TYR A 92 -14.86 -8.24 -0.83
N HIS A 93 -15.93 -8.57 -1.56
CA HIS A 93 -17.15 -9.13 -0.97
C HIS A 93 -16.90 -10.48 -0.29
N LYS A 94 -16.06 -11.36 -0.88
CA LYS A 94 -15.66 -12.62 -0.24
C LYS A 94 -14.89 -12.38 1.05
N LEU A 95 -13.97 -11.42 1.05
CA LEU A 95 -13.21 -11.03 2.25
C LEU A 95 -14.15 -10.51 3.35
N LYS A 96 -15.03 -9.57 3.00
CA LYS A 96 -15.95 -8.95 3.94
C LYS A 96 -16.95 -9.97 4.51
N ALA A 97 -17.52 -10.82 3.67
CA ALA A 97 -18.45 -11.86 4.09
C ALA A 97 -17.83 -12.93 5.00
N ASN A 98 -16.52 -13.16 4.89
CA ASN A 98 -15.80 -14.19 5.65
C ASN A 98 -14.74 -13.60 6.60
N GLU A 99 -14.92 -12.35 7.01
CA GLU A 99 -13.97 -11.60 7.85
C GLU A 99 -13.57 -12.37 9.11
N GLY A 100 -14.56 -12.91 9.84
CA GLY A 100 -14.30 -13.69 11.05
C GLY A 100 -13.56 -15.00 10.83
N ILE A 101 -13.72 -15.62 9.65
CA ILE A 101 -13.11 -16.91 9.33
C ILE A 101 -11.69 -16.71 8.75
N ILE A 102 -11.46 -15.66 7.97
CA ILE A 102 -10.19 -15.42 7.28
C ILE A 102 -9.27 -14.54 8.14
N LEU A 103 -9.75 -13.39 8.62
CA LEU A 103 -8.90 -12.37 9.24
C LEU A 103 -8.61 -12.67 10.71
N GLN A 104 -9.58 -13.19 11.47
CA GLN A 104 -9.37 -13.48 12.90
C GLN A 104 -8.27 -14.52 13.18
N PRO A 105 -8.18 -15.65 12.45
CA PRO A 105 -7.07 -16.58 12.62
C PRO A 105 -5.71 -15.96 12.29
N VAL A 106 -5.65 -15.13 11.23
CA VAL A 106 -4.42 -14.43 10.83
C VAL A 106 -3.95 -13.50 11.95
N LEU A 107 -4.84 -12.68 12.52
CA LEU A 107 -4.54 -11.79 13.64
C LEU A 107 -4.06 -12.57 14.88
N LYS A 108 -4.71 -13.69 15.21
CA LYS A 108 -4.30 -14.53 16.36
C LYS A 108 -2.90 -15.15 16.14
N GLN A 109 -2.60 -15.61 14.95
CA GLN A 109 -1.28 -16.15 14.62
C GLN A 109 -0.20 -15.06 14.67
N LEU A 110 -0.48 -13.87 14.14
CA LEU A 110 0.43 -12.73 14.23
C LEU A 110 0.71 -12.34 15.69
N ALA A 111 -0.33 -12.22 16.51
CA ALA A 111 -0.18 -11.91 17.93
C ALA A 111 0.69 -12.98 18.63
N SER A 112 0.46 -14.26 18.35
CA SER A 112 1.26 -15.35 18.94
C SER A 112 2.72 -15.35 18.49
N LEU A 113 2.98 -15.00 17.22
CA LEU A 113 4.34 -14.86 16.69
C LEU A 113 5.06 -13.65 17.31
N THR A 114 4.40 -12.51 17.40
CA THR A 114 4.93 -11.31 18.06
C THR A 114 5.26 -11.60 19.53
N ASP A 115 4.38 -12.29 20.24
CA ASP A 115 4.63 -12.69 21.63
C ASP A 115 5.80 -13.68 21.75
N ALA A 116 5.94 -14.62 20.83
CA ALA A 116 7.04 -15.58 20.82
C ALA A 116 8.39 -14.89 20.56
N LEU A 117 8.45 -13.96 19.61
CA LEU A 117 9.63 -13.16 19.32
C LEU A 117 10.02 -12.28 20.52
N ASN A 118 9.03 -11.70 21.21
CA ASN A 118 9.25 -10.86 22.38
C ASN A 118 9.77 -11.65 23.61
N ARG A 119 9.32 -12.91 23.79
CA ARG A 119 9.72 -13.76 24.93
C ARG A 119 11.17 -14.23 24.88
N GLY A 120 11.77 -14.28 23.70
CA GLY A 120 13.15 -14.77 23.52
C GLY A 120 14.26 -13.73 23.75
N ASN A 121 13.92 -12.46 23.92
CA ASN A 121 14.91 -11.38 24.02
C ASN A 121 14.95 -10.79 25.44
N PRO A 122 15.99 -11.07 26.27
CA PRO A 122 16.09 -10.57 27.65
C PRO A 122 16.11 -9.03 27.72
N ALA A 123 16.68 -8.36 26.73
CA ALA A 123 16.66 -6.90 26.65
C ALA A 123 15.25 -6.35 26.45
N MET A 124 14.38 -7.09 25.75
CA MET A 124 12.96 -6.75 25.59
C MET A 124 12.19 -6.85 26.90
N LEU A 125 12.45 -7.91 27.69
CA LEU A 125 11.83 -8.08 29.00
C LEU A 125 12.16 -6.88 29.89
N THR A 126 13.43 -6.50 29.99
CA THR A 126 13.88 -5.36 30.79
C THR A 126 13.22 -4.04 30.37
N ILE A 127 13.07 -3.81 29.05
CA ILE A 127 12.40 -2.60 28.54
C ILE A 127 10.90 -2.63 28.82
N ASN A 128 10.24 -3.78 28.67
CA ASN A 128 8.82 -3.91 28.97
C ASN A 128 8.54 -3.70 30.46
N GLU A 129 9.38 -4.24 31.34
CA GLU A 129 9.33 -3.99 32.79
C GLU A 129 9.52 -2.49 33.13
N ALA A 130 10.47 -1.83 32.48
CA ALA A 130 10.70 -0.40 32.64
C ALA A 130 9.52 0.47 32.16
N ILE A 131 8.85 0.08 31.06
CA ILE A 131 7.63 0.75 30.58
C ILE A 131 6.48 0.54 31.55
N ALA A 132 6.29 -0.70 32.08
CA ALA A 132 5.25 -1.01 33.04
C ALA A 132 5.45 -0.22 34.36
N ALA A 133 6.67 -0.17 34.85
CA ALA A 133 7.02 0.61 36.06
C ALA A 133 6.78 2.11 35.87
N ALA A 134 7.11 2.67 34.68
CA ALA A 134 6.84 4.09 34.40
C ALA A 134 5.34 4.39 34.30
N ALA A 135 4.54 3.48 33.73
CA ALA A 135 3.09 3.59 33.66
C ALA A 135 2.44 3.54 35.05
N GLU A 136 2.93 2.62 35.95
CA GLU A 136 2.46 2.52 37.31
C GLU A 136 2.80 3.79 38.11
N GLN A 137 4.02 4.32 37.98
CA GLN A 137 4.41 5.60 38.59
C GLN A 137 3.49 6.73 38.16
N ASN A 138 3.16 6.82 36.87
CA ASN A 138 2.24 7.82 36.36
C ASN A 138 0.82 7.69 36.95
N HIS A 139 0.33 6.46 37.09
CA HIS A 139 -0.93 6.18 37.74
C HIS A 139 -0.93 6.58 39.23
N ASN A 140 0.16 6.26 39.96
CA ASN A 140 0.31 6.62 41.37
C ASN A 140 0.38 8.14 41.57
N LEU A 141 1.07 8.88 40.71
CA LEU A 141 1.07 10.35 40.74
C LEU A 141 -0.33 10.94 40.56
N SER A 142 -1.13 10.37 39.66
CA SER A 142 -2.52 10.78 39.47
C SER A 142 -3.37 10.53 40.73
N LYS A 143 -3.19 9.40 41.38
CA LYS A 143 -3.86 9.10 42.67
C LYS A 143 -3.49 10.08 43.78
N LEU A 144 -2.20 10.40 43.93
CA LEU A 144 -1.71 11.35 44.92
C LEU A 144 -2.29 12.77 44.70
N HIS A 145 -2.40 13.16 43.43
CA HIS A 145 -3.05 14.44 43.09
C HIS A 145 -4.54 14.44 43.46
N THR A 146 -5.26 13.35 43.10
CA THR A 146 -6.68 13.22 43.45
C THR A 146 -6.91 13.22 44.96
N ALA A 147 -5.96 12.70 45.73
CA ALA A 147 -5.97 12.72 47.20
C ALA A 147 -5.57 14.09 47.80
N GLY A 148 -5.25 15.09 47.00
CA GLY A 148 -4.83 16.42 47.42
C GLY A 148 -3.40 16.49 47.99
N LEU A 149 -2.60 15.42 47.84
CA LEU A 149 -1.23 15.32 48.39
C LEU A 149 -0.17 15.84 47.38
N LEU A 150 -0.56 16.16 46.17
CA LEU A 150 0.33 16.66 45.11
C LEU A 150 -0.31 17.83 44.37
N ASP A 151 0.41 18.93 44.22
CA ASP A 151 -0.05 20.08 43.46
C ASP A 151 -0.04 19.84 41.93
N ALA A 152 -0.92 20.52 41.21
CA ALA A 152 -1.09 20.35 39.76
C ALA A 152 0.18 20.64 38.95
N LYS A 153 1.00 21.63 39.37
CA LYS A 153 2.24 21.99 38.68
C LYS A 153 3.28 20.89 38.79
N THR A 154 3.49 20.35 39.99
CA THR A 154 4.41 19.21 40.18
C THR A 154 3.94 17.96 39.50
N LEU A 155 2.62 17.67 39.49
CA LEU A 155 2.05 16.58 38.74
C LEU A 155 2.39 16.72 37.23
N ALA A 156 2.12 17.89 36.61
CA ALA A 156 2.37 18.11 35.20
C ALA A 156 3.84 17.91 34.80
N ILE A 157 4.77 18.41 35.61
CA ILE A 157 6.21 18.23 35.38
C ILE A 157 6.58 16.74 35.46
N ARG A 158 6.16 16.03 36.50
CA ARG A 158 6.49 14.60 36.65
C ARG A 158 5.86 13.72 35.62
N GLN A 159 4.63 14.01 35.19
CA GLN A 159 3.98 13.31 34.09
C GLN A 159 4.70 13.55 32.76
N ALA A 160 5.16 14.78 32.49
CA ALA A 160 5.92 15.08 31.29
C ALA A 160 7.25 14.30 31.24
N GLU A 161 7.98 14.22 32.38
CA GLU A 161 9.22 13.43 32.50
C GLU A 161 8.97 11.93 32.26
N LEU A 162 7.93 11.36 32.86
CA LEU A 162 7.58 9.94 32.70
C LEU A 162 7.11 9.64 31.27
N ASN A 163 6.34 10.51 30.64
CA ASN A 163 5.90 10.36 29.26
C ASN A 163 7.08 10.43 28.28
N ALA A 164 8.05 11.34 28.50
CA ALA A 164 9.27 11.39 27.73
C ALA A 164 10.08 10.09 27.87
N LYS A 165 10.23 9.57 29.11
CA LYS A 165 10.89 8.29 29.38
C LYS A 165 10.18 7.13 28.70
N MET A 166 8.87 7.04 28.78
CA MET A 166 8.09 5.99 28.10
C MET A 166 8.23 6.06 26.58
N THR A 167 8.29 7.27 26.03
CA THR A 167 8.48 7.45 24.57
C THR A 167 9.86 6.95 24.15
N GLU A 168 10.91 7.26 24.92
CA GLU A 168 12.27 6.77 24.65
C GLU A 168 12.37 5.25 24.79
N LEU A 169 11.79 4.66 25.84
CA LEU A 169 11.75 3.21 26.04
C LEU A 169 10.99 2.51 24.89
N ARG A 170 9.87 3.07 24.44
CA ARG A 170 9.15 2.56 23.25
C ARG A 170 10.00 2.64 21.99
N ARG A 171 10.79 3.72 21.83
CA ARG A 171 11.74 3.87 20.71
C ARG A 171 12.83 2.81 20.77
N GLN A 172 13.41 2.56 21.96
CA GLN A 172 14.43 1.51 22.17
C GLN A 172 13.84 0.12 21.93
N ARG A 173 12.62 -0.14 22.43
CA ARG A 173 11.89 -1.38 22.16
C ARG A 173 11.73 -1.61 20.65
N ARG A 174 11.32 -0.58 19.89
CA ARG A 174 11.17 -0.66 18.45
C ARG A 174 12.50 -0.96 17.74
N LYS A 175 13.62 -0.37 18.20
CA LYS A 175 14.94 -0.67 17.66
C LYS A 175 15.42 -2.09 17.95
N LEU A 176 15.05 -2.66 19.09
CA LEU A 176 15.40 -4.05 19.44
C LEU A 176 14.47 -5.07 18.76
N LEU A 177 13.25 -4.67 18.46
CA LEU A 177 12.32 -5.44 17.61
C LEU A 177 12.81 -5.52 16.17
N CYS A 178 13.77 -4.66 15.79
CA CYS A 178 14.29 -4.55 14.43
C CYS A 178 14.91 -5.86 13.91
N ASN A 179 14.09 -6.85 13.63
CA ASN A 179 13.97 -7.43 12.31
C ASN A 179 12.99 -6.54 11.55
N ASP A 180 13.45 -5.39 11.04
CA ASP A 180 12.63 -4.36 10.40
C ASP A 180 11.61 -4.93 9.38
N GLU A 181 11.94 -6.04 8.73
CA GLU A 181 11.08 -6.72 7.75
C GLU A 181 9.86 -7.43 8.37
N ILE A 182 10.01 -8.06 9.55
CA ILE A 182 8.89 -8.81 10.18
C ILE A 182 7.89 -7.84 10.79
N ASP A 183 8.37 -6.80 11.47
CA ASP A 183 7.50 -5.78 12.08
C ASP A 183 6.74 -4.99 11.02
N GLU A 184 7.39 -4.66 9.89
CA GLU A 184 6.76 -3.98 8.78
C GLU A 184 5.68 -4.86 8.11
N GLN A 185 5.94 -6.17 7.99
CA GLN A 185 4.94 -7.13 7.51
C GLN A 185 3.76 -7.26 8.47
N VAL A 186 4.00 -7.41 9.77
CA VAL A 186 2.94 -7.49 10.79
C VAL A 186 2.08 -6.23 10.79
N GLU A 187 2.69 -5.05 10.76
CA GLU A 187 1.97 -3.78 10.70
C GLU A 187 1.19 -3.64 9.38
N SER A 188 1.75 -4.12 8.29
CA SER A 188 1.09 -4.13 6.98
C SER A 188 -0.15 -5.02 6.97
N VAL A 189 -0.09 -6.21 7.59
CA VAL A 189 -1.26 -7.09 7.75
C VAL A 189 -2.33 -6.44 8.62
N HIS A 190 -1.93 -5.87 9.77
CA HIS A 190 -2.87 -5.18 10.67
C HIS A 190 -3.60 -4.05 9.94
N ARG A 191 -2.87 -3.20 9.23
CA ARG A 191 -3.45 -2.10 8.44
C ARG A 191 -4.40 -2.62 7.35
N THR A 192 -4.06 -3.71 6.68
CA THR A 192 -4.93 -4.33 5.67
C THR A 192 -6.23 -4.84 6.30
N VAL A 193 -6.14 -5.46 7.47
CA VAL A 193 -7.32 -5.93 8.21
C VAL A 193 -8.20 -4.77 8.65
N GLU A 194 -7.63 -3.71 9.20
CA GLU A 194 -8.36 -2.49 9.61
C GLU A 194 -9.09 -1.86 8.41
N VAL A 195 -8.42 -1.72 7.27
CA VAL A 195 -9.03 -1.19 6.04
C VAL A 195 -10.20 -2.05 5.58
N ILE A 196 -10.14 -3.37 5.74
CA ILE A 196 -11.26 -4.27 5.40
C ILE A 196 -12.38 -4.12 6.43
N GLN A 197 -12.07 -4.06 7.73
CA GLN A 197 -13.05 -3.95 8.82
C GLN A 197 -13.82 -2.63 8.77
N ASP A 198 -13.11 -1.52 8.59
CA ASP A 198 -13.68 -0.17 8.53
C ASP A 198 -14.33 0.14 7.17
N GLY A 199 -14.02 -0.66 6.15
CA GLY A 199 -14.56 -0.49 4.81
C GLY A 199 -16.05 -0.86 4.73
N PRO A 200 -16.75 -0.42 3.68
CA PRO A 200 -18.19 -0.67 3.50
C PRO A 200 -18.47 -2.17 3.35
N ASP A 201 -19.62 -2.62 3.87
CA ASP A 201 -20.03 -4.03 3.77
C ASP A 201 -20.22 -4.48 2.33
N ARG A 202 -20.56 -3.55 1.45
CA ARG A 202 -20.78 -3.79 0.03
C ARG A 202 -20.26 -2.64 -0.82
N LEU A 203 -19.59 -2.99 -1.91
CA LEU A 203 -19.16 -2.08 -2.96
C LEU A 203 -20.01 -2.31 -4.22
N ASP A 204 -20.71 -1.28 -4.67
CA ASP A 204 -21.51 -1.33 -5.90
C ASP A 204 -20.68 -1.01 -7.15
N SER A 205 -19.56 -0.33 -6.98
CA SER A 205 -18.63 0.04 -8.05
C SER A 205 -17.17 -0.03 -7.57
N PHE A 206 -16.25 -0.07 -8.52
CA PHE A 206 -14.82 -0.04 -8.22
C PHE A 206 -14.44 1.27 -7.54
N ASP A 207 -13.77 1.16 -6.39
CA ASP A 207 -13.26 2.28 -5.60
C ASP A 207 -11.74 2.34 -5.72
N ASP A 208 -11.26 3.41 -6.36
CA ASP A 208 -9.84 3.66 -6.62
C ASP A 208 -9.02 3.79 -5.31
N ALA A 209 -9.59 4.44 -4.30
CA ALA A 209 -8.92 4.69 -3.04
C ALA A 209 -8.79 3.41 -2.22
N LEU A 210 -9.88 2.66 -2.10
CA LEU A 210 -9.89 1.38 -1.40
C LEU A 210 -8.98 0.35 -2.10
N PHE A 211 -9.00 0.31 -3.42
CA PHE A 211 -8.08 -0.52 -4.20
C PHE A 211 -6.62 -0.17 -3.91
N ALA A 212 -6.28 1.12 -3.91
CA ALA A 212 -4.92 1.58 -3.66
C ALA A 212 -4.41 1.22 -2.25
N LEU A 213 -5.31 1.22 -1.25
CA LEU A 213 -5.02 0.86 0.14
C LEU A 213 -4.87 -0.66 0.35
N LEU A 214 -5.64 -1.48 -0.37
CA LEU A 214 -5.65 -2.93 -0.18
C LEU A 214 -4.68 -3.68 -1.08
N VAL A 215 -4.59 -3.31 -2.36
CA VAL A 215 -3.86 -4.09 -3.37
C VAL A 215 -2.46 -3.56 -3.56
N GLU A 216 -1.48 -4.38 -3.22
CA GLU A 216 -0.08 -4.13 -3.49
C GLU A 216 0.25 -4.42 -4.96
N ARG A 217 -0.16 -5.59 -5.44
CA ARG A 217 0.15 -6.08 -6.79
C ARG A 217 -0.96 -6.98 -7.34
N ILE A 218 -1.05 -7.02 -8.66
CA ILE A 218 -1.87 -7.99 -9.39
C ILE A 218 -0.95 -8.83 -10.28
N ILE A 219 -1.15 -10.14 -10.28
CA ILE A 219 -0.48 -11.07 -11.17
C ILE A 219 -1.51 -11.57 -12.17
N ALA A 220 -1.34 -11.23 -13.45
CA ALA A 220 -2.16 -11.75 -14.54
C ALA A 220 -1.64 -13.14 -14.92
N GLU A 221 -2.19 -14.19 -14.30
CA GLU A 221 -1.76 -15.58 -14.54
C GLU A 221 -2.13 -16.03 -15.95
N SER A 222 -3.33 -15.67 -16.40
CA SER A 222 -3.81 -15.91 -17.76
C SER A 222 -4.75 -14.76 -18.19
N GLN A 223 -5.37 -14.89 -19.36
CA GLN A 223 -6.43 -13.97 -19.80
C GLN A 223 -7.71 -14.11 -18.97
N MET A 224 -7.89 -15.25 -18.30
CA MET A 224 -9.09 -15.62 -17.55
C MET A 224 -8.87 -15.66 -16.03
N THR A 225 -7.62 -15.48 -15.56
CA THR A 225 -7.28 -15.65 -14.15
C THR A 225 -6.31 -14.58 -13.70
N ILE A 226 -6.65 -13.91 -12.61
CA ILE A 226 -5.77 -12.95 -11.96
C ILE A 226 -5.64 -13.29 -10.49
N ARG A 227 -4.49 -12.93 -9.91
CA ARG A 227 -4.22 -13.06 -8.50
C ARG A 227 -3.92 -11.69 -7.93
N PHE A 228 -4.70 -11.30 -6.93
CA PHE A 228 -4.46 -10.11 -6.13
C PHE A 228 -3.50 -10.45 -4.99
N GLN A 229 -2.44 -9.68 -4.85
CA GLN A 229 -1.61 -9.66 -3.66
C GLN A 229 -1.97 -8.41 -2.87
N LEU A 230 -2.45 -8.60 -1.66
CA LEU A 230 -2.78 -7.52 -0.75
C LEU A 230 -1.54 -7.11 0.05
N TYR A 231 -1.53 -5.90 0.56
CA TYR A 231 -0.56 -5.50 1.55
C TYR A 231 -0.63 -6.47 2.75
N GLY A 232 0.54 -6.88 3.27
CA GLY A 232 0.61 -7.91 4.30
C GLY A 232 0.66 -9.36 3.77
N GLY A 233 0.71 -9.55 2.43
CA GLY A 233 1.01 -10.85 1.81
C GLY A 233 -0.17 -11.79 1.63
N LEU A 234 -1.42 -11.34 1.87
CA LEU A 234 -2.61 -12.15 1.56
C LEU A 234 -2.80 -12.21 0.04
N GLU A 235 -3.07 -13.40 -0.48
CA GLU A 235 -3.26 -13.64 -1.92
C GLU A 235 -4.63 -14.22 -2.21
N PHE A 236 -5.29 -13.68 -3.26
CA PHE A 236 -6.61 -14.13 -3.71
C PHE A 236 -6.62 -14.28 -5.22
N THR A 237 -7.01 -15.46 -5.67
CA THR A 237 -7.16 -15.75 -7.10
C THR A 237 -8.61 -15.61 -7.51
N GLU A 238 -8.85 -14.84 -8.59
CA GLU A 238 -10.17 -14.61 -9.17
C GLU A 238 -10.17 -14.94 -10.66
N THR A 239 -11.29 -15.52 -11.11
CA THR A 239 -11.54 -15.73 -12.54
C THR A 239 -12.10 -14.46 -13.15
N LEU A 240 -11.67 -14.17 -14.38
CA LEU A 240 -12.19 -13.06 -15.17
C LEU A 240 -13.32 -13.57 -16.06
N GLU A 241 -14.40 -12.83 -16.12
CA GLU A 241 -15.50 -13.13 -17.04
C GLU A 241 -15.21 -12.51 -18.41
N GLU A 242 -15.35 -13.30 -19.48
CA GLU A 242 -15.38 -12.79 -20.84
C GLU A 242 -16.67 -11.98 -21.03
N ARG A 243 -16.52 -10.76 -21.55
CA ARG A 243 -17.63 -9.98 -22.11
C ARG A 243 -17.44 -9.82 -23.59
#